data_4bb956fba63098b51b1fbbabde07e85b
#
_entry.id   4bb956fba63098b51b1fbbabde07e85b
#
_cell.length_a   1.000
_cell.length_b   1.000
_cell.length_c   1.000
_cell.angle_alpha   90.00
_cell.angle_beta   90.00
_cell.angle_gamma   90.00
#
_symmetry.space_group_name_H-M   'P 1'
#
loop_
_entity.id
_entity.type
_entity.pdbx_description
1 polymer ?
#
loop_
_entity_poly.entity_id
_entity_poly.type
_entity_poly.pdbx_seq_one_letter_code
_entity_poly.pdbx_strand_id
1 'polypeptide(L)'
;LVRERGLTLEMMTYATTAFFIADGASILLVGYMLDRWVRRGASFNRAYKTALALSCAGVGLCLIGSTLVTGLVAASLILLLTGVMDGFNSPSNPSVTQTFAGPRATGRWMGIQNAVGNVAGMTAPVVTGYLVESTGNYTAASIVSGVVALCGLVAWLVVVPEVKPIDWKA
;
A
#
# COMPACT_ATOMS: atom_id res chain seq x y z
N LEU A 1 -4.59 2.05 -18.69
CA LEU A 1 -4.06 3.36 -19.15
C LEU A 1 -3.91 3.39 -20.68
N VAL A 2 -3.24 2.40 -21.29
CA VAL A 2 -3.06 2.39 -22.77
C VAL A 2 -4.42 2.31 -23.49
N ARG A 3 -5.28 1.37 -23.13
CA ARG A 3 -6.60 1.17 -23.79
C ARG A 3 -7.62 2.28 -23.49
N GLU A 4 -7.63 2.82 -22.28
CA GLU A 4 -8.68 3.79 -21.89
C GLU A 4 -8.26 5.25 -22.08
N ARG A 5 -6.97 5.56 -22.03
CA ARG A 5 -6.48 6.94 -22.02
C ARG A 5 -5.57 7.28 -23.20
N GLY A 6 -5.42 6.38 -24.17
CA GLY A 6 -4.64 6.64 -25.40
C GLY A 6 -3.14 6.84 -25.16
N LEU A 7 -2.60 6.37 -24.02
CA LEU A 7 -1.19 6.47 -23.72
C LEU A 7 -0.37 5.60 -24.67
N THR A 8 0.75 6.13 -25.15
CA THR A 8 1.76 5.31 -25.81
C THR A 8 2.46 4.41 -24.77
N LEU A 9 3.03 3.30 -25.21
CA LEU A 9 3.82 2.41 -24.35
C LEU A 9 4.95 3.17 -23.67
N GLU A 10 5.58 4.09 -24.37
CA GLU A 10 6.65 4.96 -23.87
C GLU A 10 6.19 5.85 -22.72
N MET A 11 5.06 6.55 -22.89
CA MET A 11 4.47 7.37 -21.81
C MET A 11 4.10 6.56 -20.58
N MET A 12 3.60 5.33 -20.77
CA MET A 12 3.31 4.43 -19.66
C MET A 12 4.59 4.02 -18.93
N THR A 13 5.68 3.78 -19.66
CA THR A 13 6.99 3.46 -19.07
C THR A 13 7.49 4.61 -18.21
N TYR A 14 7.44 5.86 -18.70
CA TYR A 14 7.83 7.02 -17.91
C TYR A 14 6.96 7.22 -16.66
N ALA A 15 5.65 7.07 -16.78
CA ALA A 15 4.73 7.20 -15.63
C ALA A 15 4.99 6.13 -14.57
N THR A 16 5.25 4.89 -14.99
CA THR A 16 5.57 3.78 -14.08
C THR A 16 6.95 3.98 -13.42
N THR A 17 7.94 4.43 -14.18
CA THR A 17 9.26 4.75 -13.63
C THR A 17 9.17 5.87 -12.59
N ALA A 18 8.43 6.94 -12.90
CA ALA A 18 8.21 8.04 -11.97
C ALA A 18 7.47 7.59 -10.69
N PHE A 19 6.49 6.66 -10.81
CA PHE A 19 5.84 6.04 -9.67
C PHE A 19 6.84 5.33 -8.76
N PHE A 20 7.70 4.46 -9.31
CA PHE A 20 8.67 3.73 -8.49
C PHE A 20 9.77 4.63 -7.90
N ILE A 21 10.14 5.71 -8.58
CA ILE A 21 11.07 6.72 -8.01
C ILE A 21 10.40 7.43 -6.82
N ALA A 22 9.14 7.84 -6.97
CA ALA A 22 8.39 8.49 -5.90
C ALA A 22 8.17 7.56 -4.70
N ASP A 23 7.82 6.29 -4.95
CA ASP A 23 7.68 5.26 -3.92
C ASP A 23 9.01 5.03 -3.19
N GLY A 24 10.11 4.77 -3.90
CA GLY A 24 11.42 4.58 -3.31
C GLY A 24 11.91 5.77 -2.48
N ALA A 25 11.71 6.99 -2.97
CA ALA A 25 12.02 8.21 -2.23
C ALA A 25 11.14 8.32 -0.96
N SER A 26 9.85 8.00 -1.08
CA SER A 26 8.93 7.99 0.05
C SER A 26 9.31 6.96 1.10
N ILE A 27 9.70 5.75 0.71
CA ILE A 27 10.19 4.70 1.62
C ILE A 27 11.34 5.22 2.50
N LEU A 28 12.34 5.85 1.88
CA LEU A 28 13.50 6.40 2.61
C LEU A 28 13.10 7.53 3.55
N LEU A 29 12.29 8.47 3.05
CA LEU A 29 11.83 9.62 3.84
C LEU A 29 10.95 9.18 5.01
N VAL A 30 9.99 8.30 4.77
CA VAL A 30 9.08 7.80 5.81
C VAL A 30 9.85 6.99 6.85
N GLY A 31 10.77 6.10 6.44
CA GLY A 31 11.63 5.38 7.36
C GLY A 31 12.39 6.34 8.29
N TYR A 32 13.05 7.35 7.72
CA TYR A 32 13.74 8.38 8.50
C TYR A 32 12.79 9.14 9.44
N MET A 33 11.61 9.54 8.96
CA MET A 33 10.62 10.26 9.75
C MET A 33 10.11 9.43 10.93
N LEU A 34 9.80 8.15 10.71
CA LEU A 34 9.34 7.23 11.75
C LEU A 34 10.41 7.03 12.82
N ASP A 35 11.65 6.79 12.43
CA ASP A 35 12.77 6.66 13.36
C ASP A 35 12.98 7.94 14.18
N ARG A 36 12.89 9.10 13.53
CA ARG A 36 13.01 10.38 14.22
C ARG A 36 11.85 10.62 15.19
N TRP A 37 10.63 10.22 14.81
CA TRP A 37 9.45 10.38 15.65
C TRP A 37 9.53 9.49 16.89
N VAL A 38 9.92 8.23 16.74
CA VAL A 38 10.13 7.31 17.86
C VAL A 38 11.28 7.79 18.77
N ARG A 39 12.41 8.25 18.20
CA ARG A 39 13.51 8.82 18.99
C ARG A 39 13.12 10.08 19.77
N ARG A 40 12.09 10.80 19.34
CA ARG A 40 11.53 11.97 20.05
C ARG A 40 10.51 11.60 21.13
N GLY A 41 10.33 10.31 21.42
CA GLY A 41 9.47 9.82 22.49
C GLY A 41 8.06 9.38 22.05
N ALA A 42 7.77 9.35 20.76
CA ALA A 42 6.52 8.73 20.30
C ALA A 42 6.58 7.21 20.50
N SER A 43 5.46 6.60 20.91
CA SER A 43 5.42 5.16 21.00
C SER A 43 5.51 4.53 19.59
N PHE A 44 6.22 3.41 19.48
CA PHE A 44 6.32 2.64 18.26
C PHE A 44 4.94 2.33 17.67
N ASN A 45 4.03 1.84 18.51
CA ASN A 45 2.65 1.56 18.13
C ASN A 45 1.98 2.75 17.43
N ARG A 46 2.06 3.96 18.02
CA ARG A 46 1.43 5.15 17.46
C ARG A 46 2.07 5.55 16.13
N ALA A 47 3.39 5.58 16.04
CA ALA A 47 4.10 6.00 14.83
C ALA A 47 3.79 5.08 13.65
N TYR A 48 3.97 3.78 13.83
CA TYR A 48 3.84 2.80 12.75
C TYR A 48 2.38 2.52 12.36
N LYS A 49 1.44 2.49 13.32
CA LYS A 49 0.01 2.38 12.99
C LYS A 49 -0.49 3.61 12.23
N THR A 50 -0.03 4.81 12.59
CA THR A 50 -0.39 6.02 11.85
C THR A 50 0.12 5.95 10.41
N ALA A 51 1.37 5.50 10.20
CA ALA A 51 1.91 5.34 8.85
C ALA A 51 1.12 4.33 8.01
N LEU A 52 0.79 3.16 8.58
CA LEU A 52 -0.02 2.15 7.89
C LEU A 52 -1.45 2.63 7.61
N ALA A 53 -2.06 3.35 8.54
CA ALA A 53 -3.37 3.96 8.34
C ALA A 53 -3.35 5.02 7.23
N LEU A 54 -2.32 5.88 7.19
CA LEU A 54 -2.13 6.87 6.13
C LEU A 54 -1.91 6.20 4.77
N SER A 55 -1.12 5.14 4.70
CA SER A 55 -0.93 4.37 3.47
C SER A 55 -2.26 3.81 2.96
N CYS A 56 -2.97 3.05 3.79
CA CYS A 56 -4.25 2.45 3.39
C CYS A 56 -5.29 3.50 2.97
N ALA A 57 -5.40 4.59 3.73
CA ALA A 57 -6.32 5.68 3.40
C ALA A 57 -5.91 6.38 2.10
N GLY A 58 -4.62 6.73 1.97
CA GLY A 58 -4.09 7.44 0.81
C GLY A 58 -4.20 6.62 -0.47
N VAL A 59 -3.74 5.38 -0.46
CA VAL A 59 -3.85 4.47 -1.61
C VAL A 59 -5.32 4.24 -1.98
N GLY A 60 -6.19 3.95 -0.99
CA GLY A 60 -7.60 3.72 -1.23
C GLY A 60 -8.30 4.93 -1.87
N LEU A 61 -8.07 6.13 -1.32
CA LEU A 61 -8.63 7.37 -1.86
C LEU A 61 -8.06 7.72 -3.24
N CYS A 62 -6.77 7.50 -3.49
CA CYS A 62 -6.16 7.70 -4.80
C CYS A 62 -6.75 6.76 -5.85
N LEU A 63 -6.94 5.49 -5.53
CA LEU A 63 -7.54 4.51 -6.46
C LEU A 63 -8.98 4.88 -6.80
N ILE A 64 -9.81 5.22 -5.81
CA ILE A 64 -11.18 5.67 -6.04
C ILE A 64 -11.18 7.01 -6.79
N GLY A 65 -10.36 7.98 -6.35
CA GLY A 65 -10.24 9.29 -7.00
C GLY A 65 -9.78 9.21 -8.45
N SER A 66 -8.99 8.20 -8.81
CA SER A 66 -8.54 7.98 -10.20
C SER A 66 -9.70 7.74 -11.17
N THR A 67 -10.85 7.30 -10.68
CA THR A 67 -12.06 7.06 -11.49
C THR A 67 -12.78 8.36 -11.87
N LEU A 68 -12.57 9.42 -11.09
CA LEU A 68 -13.21 10.73 -11.30
C LEU A 68 -12.41 11.64 -12.23
N VAL A 69 -11.21 11.23 -12.62
CA VAL A 69 -10.27 12.06 -13.37
C VAL A 69 -10.08 11.53 -14.78
N THR A 70 -10.28 12.38 -15.78
CA THR A 70 -10.20 12.01 -17.20
C THR A 70 -8.91 12.47 -17.89
N GLY A 71 -8.24 13.50 -17.34
CA GLY A 71 -7.03 14.08 -17.93
C GLY A 71 -5.76 13.27 -17.66
N LEU A 72 -4.85 13.21 -18.65
CA LEU A 72 -3.57 12.49 -18.54
C LEU A 72 -2.70 13.00 -17.39
N VAL A 73 -2.56 14.33 -17.28
CA VAL A 73 -1.72 14.98 -16.25
C VAL A 73 -2.25 14.64 -14.85
N ALA A 74 -3.56 14.78 -14.66
CA ALA A 74 -4.17 14.50 -13.36
C ALA A 74 -4.12 13.01 -13.01
N ALA A 75 -4.25 12.10 -13.98
CA ALA A 75 -4.05 10.67 -13.77
C ALA A 75 -2.61 10.34 -13.37
N SER A 76 -1.62 10.98 -14.00
CA SER A 76 -0.21 10.81 -13.65
C SER A 76 0.10 11.35 -12.25
N LEU A 77 -0.48 12.47 -11.87
CA LEU A 77 -0.34 13.02 -10.51
C LEU A 77 -0.96 12.10 -9.43
N ILE A 78 -2.13 11.53 -9.69
CA ILE A 78 -2.74 10.54 -8.79
C ILE A 78 -1.87 9.29 -8.69
N LEU A 79 -1.28 8.82 -9.78
CA LEU A 79 -0.38 7.68 -9.79
C LEU A 79 0.87 7.96 -8.93
N LEU A 80 1.48 9.13 -9.09
CA LEU A 80 2.63 9.56 -8.27
C LEU A 80 2.25 9.64 -6.79
N LEU A 81 1.09 10.24 -6.48
CA LEU A 81 0.59 10.32 -5.12
C LEU A 81 0.33 8.93 -4.51
N THR A 82 -0.18 8.00 -5.32
CA THR A 82 -0.35 6.60 -4.88
C THR A 82 1.00 5.98 -4.49
N GLY A 83 2.06 6.19 -5.27
CA GLY A 83 3.42 5.72 -4.93
C GLY A 83 3.93 6.34 -3.62
N VAL A 84 3.73 7.65 -3.43
CA VAL A 84 4.10 8.30 -2.16
C VAL A 84 3.34 7.70 -0.98
N MET A 85 2.04 7.41 -1.13
CA MET A 85 1.22 6.81 -0.06
C MET A 85 1.60 5.34 0.20
N ASP A 86 1.99 4.59 -0.82
CA ASP A 86 2.46 3.21 -0.67
C ASP A 86 3.80 3.15 0.07
N GLY A 87 4.67 4.15 -0.15
CA GLY A 87 5.92 4.30 0.59
C GLY A 87 5.78 4.37 2.11
N PHE A 88 4.60 4.67 2.64
CA PHE A 88 4.32 4.55 4.09
C PHE A 88 4.13 3.10 4.54
N ASN A 89 3.67 2.21 3.68
CA ASN A 89 3.48 0.79 3.98
C ASN A 89 4.82 0.04 4.04
N SER A 90 5.67 0.26 3.07
CA SER A 90 6.88 -0.54 2.85
C SER A 90 7.83 -0.63 4.05
N PRO A 91 8.19 0.45 4.76
CA PRO A 91 9.01 0.34 5.98
C PRO A 91 8.18 -0.07 7.20
N SER A 92 6.87 0.21 7.22
CA SER A 92 6.04 0.06 8.41
C SER A 92 5.54 -1.36 8.60
N ASN A 93 5.07 -2.00 7.55
CA ASN A 93 4.49 -3.33 7.60
C ASN A 93 5.49 -4.40 8.08
N PRO A 94 6.72 -4.50 7.51
CA PRO A 94 7.74 -5.42 8.02
C PRO A 94 8.15 -5.11 9.47
N SER A 95 8.29 -3.84 9.84
CA SER A 95 8.68 -3.44 11.20
C SER A 95 7.65 -3.88 12.24
N VAL A 96 6.36 -3.71 11.93
CA VAL A 96 5.27 -4.17 12.81
C VAL A 96 5.25 -5.69 12.90
N THR A 97 5.40 -6.39 11.78
CA THR A 97 5.46 -7.86 11.74
C THR A 97 6.63 -8.40 12.56
N GLN A 98 7.81 -7.81 12.42
CA GLN A 98 8.99 -8.19 13.21
C GLN A 98 8.78 -7.93 14.70
N THR A 99 8.12 -6.82 15.05
CA THR A 99 7.82 -6.50 16.45
C THR A 99 6.87 -7.51 17.07
N PHE A 100 5.80 -7.91 16.36
CA PHE A 100 4.88 -8.95 16.85
C PHE A 100 5.56 -10.30 16.98
N ALA A 101 6.30 -10.71 15.97
CA ALA A 101 6.91 -12.03 15.91
C ALA A 101 8.08 -12.21 16.91
N GLY A 102 8.79 -11.12 17.20
CA GLY A 102 10.01 -11.18 18.00
C GLY A 102 11.14 -11.97 17.32
N PRO A 103 12.34 -12.01 17.92
CA PRO A 103 13.55 -12.56 17.28
C PRO A 103 13.44 -14.05 16.89
N ARG A 104 12.63 -14.82 17.63
CA ARG A 104 12.53 -16.28 17.44
C ARG A 104 11.57 -16.68 16.31
N ALA A 105 10.58 -15.87 16.00
CA ALA A 105 9.51 -16.22 15.05
C ALA A 105 9.46 -15.33 13.82
N THR A 106 10.26 -14.26 13.72
CA THR A 106 10.26 -13.28 12.62
C THR A 106 10.30 -13.94 11.25
N GLY A 107 11.22 -14.88 11.01
CA GLY A 107 11.34 -15.52 9.69
C GLY A 107 10.08 -16.27 9.28
N ARG A 108 9.46 -17.01 10.20
CA ARG A 108 8.19 -17.74 9.94
C ARG A 108 7.05 -16.79 9.65
N TRP A 109 6.90 -15.73 10.43
CA TRP A 109 5.85 -14.73 10.26
C TRP A 109 5.99 -14.00 8.93
N MET A 110 7.21 -13.52 8.62
CA MET A 110 7.50 -12.86 7.34
C MET A 110 7.25 -13.81 6.16
N GLY A 111 7.61 -15.09 6.29
CA GLY A 111 7.36 -16.10 5.26
C GLY A 111 5.86 -16.32 5.01
N ILE A 112 5.06 -16.49 6.06
CA ILE A 112 3.60 -16.67 5.95
C ILE A 112 2.95 -15.41 5.37
N GLN A 113 3.30 -14.24 5.88
CA GLN A 113 2.78 -12.98 5.39
C GLN A 113 3.09 -12.78 3.91
N ASN A 114 4.32 -13.08 3.51
CA ASN A 114 4.73 -12.97 2.11
C ASN A 114 4.01 -13.99 1.22
N ALA A 115 3.82 -15.22 1.69
CA ALA A 115 3.06 -16.24 0.96
C ALA A 115 1.60 -15.79 0.74
N VAL A 116 0.93 -15.29 1.78
CA VAL A 116 -0.44 -14.76 1.67
C VAL A 116 -0.48 -13.55 0.73
N GLY A 117 0.49 -12.64 0.83
CA GLY A 117 0.61 -11.47 -0.05
C GLY A 117 0.79 -11.88 -1.53
N ASN A 118 1.59 -12.91 -1.80
CA ASN A 118 1.78 -13.42 -3.16
C ASN A 118 0.50 -14.08 -3.72
N VAL A 119 -0.28 -14.79 -2.91
CA VAL A 119 -1.60 -15.29 -3.33
C VAL A 119 -2.52 -14.13 -3.74
N ALA A 120 -2.56 -13.05 -2.94
CA ALA A 120 -3.30 -11.85 -3.29
C ALA A 120 -2.77 -11.21 -4.59
N GLY A 121 -1.45 -11.15 -4.76
CA GLY A 121 -0.79 -10.66 -5.98
C GLY A 121 -1.13 -11.48 -7.23
N MET A 122 -1.32 -12.78 -7.10
CA MET A 122 -1.75 -13.66 -8.20
C MET A 122 -3.25 -13.50 -8.51
N THR A 123 -4.09 -13.32 -7.50
CA THR A 123 -5.54 -13.22 -7.68
C THR A 123 -5.98 -11.84 -8.16
N ALA A 124 -5.29 -10.77 -7.77
CA ALA A 124 -5.65 -9.40 -8.12
C ALA A 124 -5.75 -9.15 -9.65
N PRO A 125 -4.78 -9.58 -10.50
CA PRO A 125 -4.90 -9.44 -11.94
C PRO A 125 -6.08 -10.21 -12.54
N VAL A 126 -6.40 -11.39 -12.00
CA VAL A 126 -7.54 -12.22 -12.46
C VAL A 126 -8.86 -11.52 -12.16
N VAL A 127 -9.03 -11.03 -10.93
CA VAL A 127 -10.23 -10.26 -10.54
C VAL A 127 -10.35 -8.98 -11.36
N THR A 128 -9.25 -8.26 -11.54
CA THR A 128 -9.21 -7.04 -12.36
C THR A 128 -9.59 -7.34 -13.81
N GLY A 129 -9.04 -8.41 -14.40
CA GLY A 129 -9.36 -8.82 -15.76
C GLY A 129 -10.85 -9.16 -15.94
N TYR A 130 -11.41 -9.94 -15.02
CA TYR A 130 -12.84 -10.27 -15.02
C TYR A 130 -13.73 -9.03 -14.88
N LEU A 131 -13.40 -8.11 -13.98
CA LEU A 131 -14.15 -6.87 -13.81
C LEU A 131 -14.08 -5.98 -15.07
N VAL A 132 -12.91 -5.88 -15.68
CA VAL A 132 -12.74 -5.09 -16.93
C VAL A 132 -13.51 -5.75 -18.10
N GLU A 133 -13.48 -7.08 -18.22
CA GLU A 133 -14.21 -7.80 -19.25
C GLU A 133 -15.73 -7.61 -19.09
N SER A 134 -16.23 -7.69 -17.85
CA SER A 134 -17.67 -7.59 -17.57
C SER A 134 -18.21 -6.16 -17.65
N THR A 135 -17.41 -5.13 -17.32
CA THR A 135 -17.87 -3.73 -17.25
C THR A 135 -17.37 -2.86 -18.42
N GLY A 136 -16.44 -3.37 -19.21
CA GLY A 136 -15.83 -2.66 -20.34
C GLY A 136 -14.84 -1.56 -19.96
N ASN A 137 -14.58 -1.33 -18.65
CA ASN A 137 -13.68 -0.28 -18.16
C ASN A 137 -12.99 -0.67 -16.84
N TYR A 138 -11.96 0.11 -16.44
CA TYR A 138 -11.19 -0.14 -15.21
C TYR A 138 -11.81 0.48 -13.96
N THR A 139 -12.92 1.21 -14.05
CA THR A 139 -13.55 1.92 -12.93
C THR A 139 -13.93 0.97 -11.81
N ALA A 140 -14.60 -0.14 -12.14
CA ALA A 140 -14.99 -1.15 -11.15
C ALA A 140 -13.79 -1.76 -10.42
N ALA A 141 -12.73 -2.09 -11.17
CA ALA A 141 -11.51 -2.63 -10.60
C ALA A 141 -10.81 -1.64 -9.65
N SER A 142 -10.75 -0.35 -10.04
CA SER A 142 -10.18 0.71 -9.19
C SER A 142 -10.99 0.93 -7.92
N ILE A 143 -12.32 0.91 -8.00
CA ILE A 143 -13.20 1.05 -6.83
C ILE A 143 -13.02 -0.15 -5.89
N VAL A 144 -13.05 -1.38 -6.40
CA VAL A 144 -12.86 -2.59 -5.59
C VAL A 144 -11.51 -2.57 -4.89
N SER A 145 -10.43 -2.26 -5.61
CA SER A 145 -9.08 -2.16 -5.02
C SER A 145 -9.00 -1.05 -3.96
N GLY A 146 -9.62 0.10 -4.22
CA GLY A 146 -9.69 1.19 -3.25
C GLY A 146 -10.48 0.83 -1.99
N VAL A 147 -11.60 0.13 -2.12
CA VAL A 147 -12.39 -0.36 -0.99
C VAL A 147 -11.60 -1.38 -0.17
N VAL A 148 -10.89 -2.32 -0.82
CA VAL A 148 -10.02 -3.27 -0.12
C VAL A 148 -8.93 -2.55 0.68
N ALA A 149 -8.30 -1.51 0.12
CA ALA A 149 -7.32 -0.70 0.83
C ALA A 149 -7.95 0.02 2.05
N LEU A 150 -9.16 0.56 1.92
CA LEU A 150 -9.89 1.18 3.04
C LEU A 150 -10.33 0.14 4.09
N CYS A 151 -10.65 -1.09 3.71
CA CYS A 151 -10.83 -2.18 4.68
C CYS A 151 -9.53 -2.45 5.47
N GLY A 152 -8.37 -2.35 4.82
CA GLY A 152 -7.07 -2.39 5.48
C GLY A 152 -6.89 -1.29 6.52
N LEU A 153 -7.36 -0.06 6.24
CA LEU A 153 -7.37 1.04 7.21
C LEU A 153 -8.19 0.67 8.45
N VAL A 154 -9.40 0.16 8.26
CA VAL A 154 -10.26 -0.27 9.37
C VAL A 154 -9.60 -1.40 10.16
N ALA A 155 -8.99 -2.37 9.50
CA ALA A 155 -8.27 -3.46 10.14
C ALA A 155 -7.12 -2.94 11.02
N TRP A 156 -6.31 -2.00 10.54
CA TRP A 156 -5.22 -1.41 11.32
C TRP A 156 -5.70 -0.59 12.52
N LEU A 157 -6.82 0.10 12.41
CA LEU A 157 -7.32 0.95 13.49
C LEU A 157 -8.12 0.17 14.54
N VAL A 158 -8.89 -0.84 14.13
CA VAL A 158 -9.88 -1.51 14.99
C VAL A 158 -9.46 -2.94 15.35
N VAL A 159 -8.98 -3.72 14.37
CA VAL A 159 -8.72 -5.15 14.56
C VAL A 159 -7.33 -5.41 15.14
N VAL A 160 -6.31 -4.70 14.63
CA VAL A 160 -4.94 -4.90 15.09
C VAL A 160 -4.75 -4.28 16.47
N PRO A 161 -4.36 -5.07 17.50
CA PRO A 161 -4.16 -4.55 18.85
C PRO A 161 -2.91 -3.66 18.93
N GLU A 162 -2.54 -3.28 20.14
CA GLU A 162 -1.28 -2.58 20.37
C GLU A 162 -0.09 -3.38 19.84
N VAL A 163 0.76 -2.73 19.07
CA VAL A 163 1.95 -3.34 18.47
C VAL A 163 3.01 -3.53 19.56
N LYS A 164 3.11 -4.74 20.05
CA LYS A 164 4.10 -5.17 21.05
C LYS A 164 4.51 -6.63 20.80
N PRO A 165 5.69 -7.04 21.25
CA PRO A 165 6.12 -8.43 21.11
C PRO A 165 5.12 -9.39 21.71
N ILE A 166 4.81 -10.47 20.99
CA ILE A 166 3.98 -11.55 21.49
C ILE A 166 4.85 -12.46 22.36
N ASP A 167 4.39 -12.76 23.57
CA ASP A 167 5.06 -13.74 24.43
C ASP A 167 4.71 -15.16 23.93
N TRP A 168 5.65 -15.73 23.20
CA TRP A 168 5.55 -17.11 22.74
C TRP A 168 5.91 -18.03 23.90
N LYS A 169 4.91 -18.43 24.68
CA LYS A 169 5.11 -19.50 25.65
C LYS A 169 5.52 -20.77 24.89
N ALA A 170 6.72 -21.25 25.19
CA ALA A 170 7.28 -22.47 24.60
C ALA A 170 6.42 -23.69 24.96
#